data_774ff702e26d6e66ee55e7ea900ee886
#
_entry.id   774ff702e26d6e66ee55e7ea900ee886
#
_cell.length_a   1.000
_cell.length_b   1.000
_cell.length_c   1.000
_cell.angle_alpha   90.00
_cell.angle_beta   90.00
_cell.angle_gamma   90.00
#
_symmetry.space_group_name_H-M   'P 1'
#
loop_
_entity.id
_entity.type
_entity.pdbx_description
1 polymer ?
#
loop_
_entity_poly.entity_id
_entity_poly.type
_entity_poly.pdbx_seq_one_letter_code
_entity_poly.pdbx_strand_id
1 'polypeptide(L)'
;FAFHPRAQKCSAHAAKLMYDAAISDGAPADVIQWIEEPSIAGTNALFKHPSVRLILATGGNAMVKSAYSSGHPAIGVGAGNTPVFVSKSAKLSVAINNVIASKTFDNGTICSSDQSVIFDDPEICKQGVKMLVDRGAYLVNNEEKAKLEAIMFDKEKGIASPAIVGKSPQAIAKMAGFEIPEDAKLLLVPLTSIGPEDWFSHEKLSPVLGYIAFNSTDDAIQAAKSQ
;
A
#
# COMPACT_ATOMS: atom_id res chain seq x y z
N PHE A 1 22.30 -2.85 6.05
CA PHE A 1 20.92 -3.04 5.56
C PHE A 1 20.61 -4.51 5.33
N ALA A 2 19.39 -4.94 5.66
CA ALA A 2 18.84 -6.25 5.30
C ALA A 2 17.66 -6.02 4.35
N PHE A 3 17.72 -6.60 3.17
CA PHE A 3 16.73 -6.40 2.11
C PHE A 3 15.74 -7.56 2.04
N HIS A 4 14.58 -7.30 1.44
CA HIS A 4 13.65 -8.37 1.13
C HIS A 4 14.26 -9.32 0.07
N PRO A 5 14.22 -10.66 0.24
CA PRO A 5 14.89 -11.61 -0.66
C PRO A 5 14.52 -11.47 -2.14
N ARG A 6 13.26 -11.11 -2.44
CA ARG A 6 12.81 -10.89 -3.84
C ARG A 6 13.41 -9.64 -4.50
N ALA A 7 13.87 -8.68 -3.69
CA ALA A 7 14.49 -7.43 -4.18
C ALA A 7 16.01 -7.43 -4.05
N GLN A 8 16.62 -8.54 -3.64
CA GLN A 8 18.04 -8.64 -3.30
C GLN A 8 18.96 -8.00 -4.35
N LYS A 9 18.85 -8.39 -5.62
CA LYS A 9 19.75 -7.89 -6.67
C LYS A 9 19.62 -6.38 -6.90
N CYS A 10 18.39 -5.89 -6.98
CA CYS A 10 18.12 -4.46 -7.18
C CYS A 10 18.57 -3.65 -5.96
N SER A 11 18.23 -4.11 -4.76
CA SER A 11 18.57 -3.40 -3.52
C SER A 11 20.08 -3.39 -3.24
N ALA A 12 20.78 -4.51 -3.47
CA ALA A 12 22.23 -4.58 -3.33
C ALA A 12 22.94 -3.67 -4.35
N HIS A 13 22.46 -3.61 -5.61
CA HIS A 13 23.00 -2.72 -6.61
C HIS A 13 22.81 -1.25 -6.23
N ALA A 14 21.61 -0.87 -5.77
CA ALA A 14 21.33 0.48 -5.29
C ALA A 14 22.21 0.85 -4.08
N ALA A 15 22.35 -0.06 -3.10
CA ALA A 15 23.23 0.15 -1.95
C ALA A 15 24.70 0.36 -2.37
N LYS A 16 25.17 -0.43 -3.37
CA LYS A 16 26.52 -0.25 -3.92
C LYS A 16 26.71 1.11 -4.58
N LEU A 17 25.75 1.58 -5.39
CA LEU A 17 25.83 2.90 -6.01
C LEU A 17 25.89 4.02 -4.96
N MET A 18 25.05 3.91 -3.91
CA MET A 18 25.08 4.87 -2.80
C MET A 18 26.40 4.82 -2.02
N TYR A 19 26.95 3.63 -1.79
CA TYR A 19 28.24 3.43 -1.15
C TYR A 19 29.37 4.07 -1.98
N ASP A 20 29.44 3.74 -3.27
CA ASP A 20 30.49 4.26 -4.16
C ASP A 20 30.45 5.81 -4.21
N ALA A 21 29.26 6.40 -4.29
CA ALA A 21 29.08 7.85 -4.26
C ALA A 21 29.55 8.46 -2.92
N ALA A 22 29.17 7.85 -1.81
CA ALA A 22 29.57 8.33 -0.49
C ALA A 22 31.10 8.26 -0.30
N ILE A 23 31.75 7.16 -0.72
CA ILE A 23 33.20 7.01 -0.65
C ILE A 23 33.93 8.03 -1.54
N SER A 24 33.39 8.28 -2.74
CA SER A 24 33.98 9.27 -3.67
C SER A 24 33.95 10.69 -3.11
N ASP A 25 33.00 10.99 -2.21
CA ASP A 25 32.87 12.28 -1.53
C ASP A 25 33.56 12.31 -0.14
N GLY A 26 34.36 11.30 0.17
CA GLY A 26 35.21 11.26 1.37
C GLY A 26 34.56 10.61 2.61
N ALA A 27 33.46 9.89 2.47
CA ALA A 27 32.88 9.15 3.59
C ALA A 27 33.83 8.04 4.08
N PRO A 28 33.80 7.68 5.39
CA PRO A 28 34.56 6.56 5.91
C PRO A 28 34.19 5.24 5.22
N ALA A 29 35.17 4.35 5.04
CA ALA A 29 34.89 2.98 4.64
C ALA A 29 33.88 2.34 5.61
N ASP A 30 33.07 1.44 5.14
CA ASP A 30 32.04 0.75 5.92
C ASP A 30 30.84 1.60 6.42
N VAL A 31 30.70 2.84 5.95
CA VAL A 31 29.57 3.71 6.31
C VAL A 31 28.22 3.15 5.83
N ILE A 32 28.20 2.42 4.72
CA ILE A 32 27.04 1.72 4.18
C ILE A 32 27.42 0.25 4.01
N GLN A 33 26.69 -0.63 4.68
CA GLN A 33 26.89 -2.07 4.60
C GLN A 33 25.56 -2.78 4.38
N TRP A 34 25.55 -3.93 3.70
CA TRP A 34 24.35 -4.71 3.45
C TRP A 34 24.62 -6.21 3.53
N ILE A 35 23.56 -6.96 3.77
CA ILE A 35 23.62 -8.43 3.75
C ILE A 35 23.48 -8.88 2.29
N GLU A 36 24.51 -9.54 1.77
CA GLU A 36 24.54 -10.06 0.38
C GLU A 36 23.45 -11.11 0.14
N GLU A 37 23.26 -12.02 1.10
CA GLU A 37 22.25 -13.08 1.05
C GLU A 37 21.20 -12.86 2.14
N PRO A 38 20.14 -12.07 1.86
CA PRO A 38 19.12 -11.76 2.86
C PRO A 38 18.34 -13.01 3.26
N SER A 39 18.22 -13.21 4.57
CA SER A 39 17.45 -14.29 5.16
C SER A 39 16.81 -13.86 6.48
N ILE A 40 15.75 -14.55 6.89
CA ILE A 40 15.11 -14.30 8.20
C ILE A 40 16.11 -14.53 9.34
N ALA A 41 16.92 -15.60 9.25
CA ALA A 41 17.94 -15.92 10.25
C ALA A 41 19.00 -14.80 10.33
N GLY A 42 19.53 -14.33 9.19
CA GLY A 42 20.48 -13.23 9.14
C GLY A 42 19.92 -11.92 9.68
N THR A 43 18.68 -11.58 9.33
CA THR A 43 18.01 -10.39 9.86
C THR A 43 17.81 -10.47 11.37
N ASN A 44 17.39 -11.61 11.89
CA ASN A 44 17.22 -11.81 13.33
C ASN A 44 18.56 -11.80 14.09
N ALA A 45 19.63 -12.34 13.50
CA ALA A 45 20.97 -12.24 14.06
C ALA A 45 21.45 -10.78 14.14
N LEU A 46 21.20 -10.01 13.06
CA LEU A 46 21.51 -8.57 13.05
C LEU A 46 20.72 -7.81 14.12
N PHE A 47 19.42 -8.08 14.26
CA PHE A 47 18.58 -7.44 15.29
C PHE A 47 19.06 -7.67 16.71
N LYS A 48 19.70 -8.81 16.97
CA LYS A 48 20.22 -9.18 18.31
C LYS A 48 21.71 -8.88 18.51
N HIS A 49 22.38 -8.36 17.47
CA HIS A 49 23.82 -8.15 17.55
C HIS A 49 24.17 -7.01 18.51
N PRO A 50 25.10 -7.17 19.46
CA PRO A 50 25.36 -6.19 20.53
C PRO A 50 25.87 -4.83 20.01
N SER A 51 26.43 -4.77 18.81
CA SER A 51 26.86 -3.53 18.17
C SER A 51 25.73 -2.73 17.52
N VAL A 52 24.53 -3.32 17.33
CA VAL A 52 23.37 -2.59 16.80
C VAL A 52 22.82 -1.70 17.90
N ARG A 53 22.74 -0.40 17.64
CA ARG A 53 22.29 0.61 18.61
C ARG A 53 20.85 1.05 18.35
N LEU A 54 20.40 0.99 17.10
CA LEU A 54 19.05 1.36 16.68
C LEU A 54 18.65 0.50 15.48
N ILE A 55 17.42 0.01 15.51
CA ILE A 55 16.82 -0.72 14.41
C ILE A 55 15.78 0.18 13.74
N LEU A 56 15.91 0.41 12.42
CA LEU A 56 14.87 1.01 11.60
C LEU A 56 14.25 -0.10 10.76
N ALA A 57 13.04 -0.52 11.10
CA ALA A 57 12.37 -1.65 10.47
C ALA A 57 11.16 -1.19 9.66
N THR A 58 11.22 -1.31 8.34
CA THR A 58 10.08 -1.07 7.44
C THR A 58 9.70 -2.37 6.76
N GLY A 59 8.47 -2.84 6.95
CA GLY A 59 8.00 -4.09 6.35
C GLY A 59 6.73 -4.63 7.00
N GLY A 60 6.44 -5.91 6.77
CA GLY A 60 5.25 -6.55 7.33
C GLY A 60 5.25 -6.61 8.87
N ASN A 61 4.07 -6.73 9.45
CA ASN A 61 3.85 -6.70 10.91
C ASN A 61 4.73 -7.70 11.69
N ALA A 62 5.00 -8.89 11.11
CA ALA A 62 5.85 -9.90 11.75
C ALA A 62 7.30 -9.42 11.91
N MET A 63 7.85 -8.72 10.89
CA MET A 63 9.20 -8.17 10.96
C MET A 63 9.29 -7.02 11.97
N VAL A 64 8.31 -6.12 11.97
CA VAL A 64 8.23 -5.01 12.93
C VAL A 64 8.14 -5.53 14.36
N LYS A 65 7.29 -6.57 14.58
CA LYS A 65 7.20 -7.23 15.89
C LYS A 65 8.54 -7.86 16.30
N SER A 66 9.26 -8.49 15.37
CA SER A 66 10.59 -9.06 15.64
C SER A 66 11.60 -7.97 16.03
N ALA A 67 11.58 -6.82 15.34
CA ALA A 67 12.45 -5.69 15.66
C ALA A 67 12.19 -5.16 17.08
N TYR A 68 10.95 -4.92 17.46
CA TYR A 68 10.59 -4.48 18.82
C TYR A 68 10.89 -5.53 19.90
N SER A 69 10.88 -6.81 19.53
CA SER A 69 11.19 -7.91 20.47
C SER A 69 12.67 -8.24 20.54
N SER A 70 13.55 -7.50 19.86
CA SER A 70 14.99 -7.75 19.79
C SER A 70 15.75 -7.44 21.07
N GLY A 71 15.21 -6.57 21.90
CA GLY A 71 15.89 -6.00 23.07
C GLY A 71 16.70 -4.73 22.79
N HIS A 72 16.71 -4.26 21.55
CA HIS A 72 17.34 -2.99 21.15
C HIS A 72 16.29 -1.90 20.88
N PRO A 73 16.65 -0.62 20.97
CA PRO A 73 15.81 0.47 20.48
C PRO A 73 15.42 0.23 19.02
N ALA A 74 14.12 0.34 18.71
CA ALA A 74 13.61 0.10 17.38
C ALA A 74 12.54 1.13 16.99
N ILE A 75 12.55 1.56 15.73
CA ILE A 75 11.50 2.32 15.08
C ILE A 75 10.94 1.44 13.96
N GLY A 76 9.71 0.97 14.14
CA GLY A 76 9.07 0.06 13.20
C GLY A 76 7.93 0.74 12.46
N VAL A 77 7.87 0.50 11.13
CA VAL A 77 6.77 0.90 10.25
C VAL A 77 6.22 -0.37 9.60
N GLY A 78 4.99 -0.70 9.93
CA GLY A 78 4.26 -1.85 9.40
C GLY A 78 3.46 -1.53 8.14
N ALA A 79 2.45 -2.37 7.87
CA ALA A 79 1.48 -2.15 6.80
C ALA A 79 0.73 -0.83 7.00
N GLY A 80 0.53 -0.09 5.92
CA GLY A 80 -0.25 1.13 5.91
C GLY A 80 -1.66 0.86 5.38
N ASN A 81 -2.66 1.57 5.90
CA ASN A 81 -4.02 1.51 5.38
C ASN A 81 -4.62 2.92 5.40
N THR A 82 -4.31 3.69 4.38
CA THR A 82 -4.56 5.14 4.34
C THR A 82 -5.95 5.46 3.80
N PRO A 83 -6.90 5.97 4.63
CA PRO A 83 -8.16 6.52 4.16
C PRO A 83 -7.99 7.95 3.65
N VAL A 84 -8.73 8.29 2.60
CA VAL A 84 -8.91 9.69 2.15
C VAL A 84 -10.31 10.15 2.51
N PHE A 85 -10.41 11.09 3.40
CA PHE A 85 -11.68 11.73 3.71
C PHE A 85 -11.93 12.91 2.76
N VAL A 86 -13.04 12.88 2.04
CA VAL A 86 -13.49 13.95 1.14
C VAL A 86 -14.75 14.59 1.69
N SER A 87 -14.56 15.76 2.30
CA SER A 87 -15.68 16.57 2.81
C SER A 87 -16.48 17.22 1.68
N LYS A 88 -17.76 17.42 1.90
CA LYS A 88 -18.64 18.19 1.01
C LYS A 88 -18.17 19.62 0.74
N SER A 89 -17.31 20.17 1.57
CA SER A 89 -16.68 21.49 1.37
C SER A 89 -15.39 21.43 0.55
N ALA A 90 -14.90 20.24 0.19
CA ALA A 90 -13.64 20.09 -0.53
C ALA A 90 -13.76 20.59 -1.98
N LYS A 91 -12.64 21.06 -2.52
CA LYS A 91 -12.51 21.25 -3.98
C LYS A 91 -12.41 19.87 -4.66
N LEU A 92 -13.56 19.29 -4.98
CA LEU A 92 -13.70 17.89 -5.41
C LEU A 92 -12.74 17.53 -6.56
N SER A 93 -12.61 18.41 -7.57
CA SER A 93 -11.71 18.17 -8.71
C SER A 93 -10.24 18.00 -8.28
N VAL A 94 -9.79 18.77 -7.27
CA VAL A 94 -8.43 18.68 -6.73
C VAL A 94 -8.27 17.37 -5.93
N ALA A 95 -9.23 17.06 -5.05
CA ALA A 95 -9.22 15.84 -4.26
C ALA A 95 -9.13 14.60 -5.16
N ILE A 96 -9.98 14.50 -6.18
CA ILE A 96 -10.01 13.38 -7.11
C ILE A 96 -8.69 13.26 -7.91
N ASN A 97 -8.10 14.37 -8.36
CA ASN A 97 -6.80 14.33 -9.05
C ASN A 97 -5.70 13.78 -8.13
N ASN A 98 -5.67 14.21 -6.87
CA ASN A 98 -4.67 13.75 -5.92
C ASN A 98 -4.84 12.26 -5.60
N VAL A 99 -6.07 11.79 -5.43
CA VAL A 99 -6.38 10.36 -5.22
C VAL A 99 -5.90 9.51 -6.41
N ILE A 100 -6.18 9.94 -7.64
CA ILE A 100 -5.71 9.24 -8.83
C ILE A 100 -4.17 9.22 -8.86
N ALA A 101 -3.53 10.37 -8.67
CA ALA A 101 -2.08 10.46 -8.66
C ALA A 101 -1.45 9.54 -7.61
N SER A 102 -1.99 9.54 -6.39
CA SER A 102 -1.56 8.67 -5.31
C SER A 102 -1.74 7.18 -5.66
N LYS A 103 -2.92 6.79 -6.13
CA LYS A 103 -3.26 5.38 -6.36
C LYS A 103 -2.61 4.77 -7.59
N THR A 104 -2.27 5.59 -8.59
CA THR A 104 -1.62 5.13 -9.83
C THR A 104 -0.10 5.19 -9.77
N PHE A 105 0.47 5.95 -8.82
CA PHE A 105 1.92 5.99 -8.64
C PHE A 105 2.45 4.61 -8.28
N ASP A 106 3.41 4.11 -9.06
CA ASP A 106 4.02 2.80 -8.91
C ASP A 106 2.99 1.65 -8.73
N ASN A 107 1.90 1.71 -9.48
CA ASN A 107 0.78 0.76 -9.36
C ASN A 107 0.24 0.62 -7.92
N GLY A 108 0.28 1.68 -7.12
CA GLY A 108 -0.23 1.69 -5.75
C GLY A 108 0.52 0.83 -4.75
N THR A 109 1.80 0.53 -5.00
CA THR A 109 2.64 -0.30 -4.12
C THR A 109 3.21 0.45 -2.92
N ILE A 110 3.22 1.79 -2.96
CA ILE A 110 3.75 2.58 -1.85
C ILE A 110 2.81 2.45 -0.64
N CYS A 111 3.39 2.21 0.54
CA CYS A 111 2.64 2.04 1.80
C CYS A 111 1.79 3.26 2.19
N SER A 112 2.09 4.46 1.70
CA SER A 112 1.30 5.68 1.87
C SER A 112 0.25 5.89 0.77
N SER A 113 0.12 4.98 -0.19
CA SER A 113 -0.90 5.07 -1.25
C SER A 113 -2.31 4.97 -0.68
N ASP A 114 -3.21 5.80 -1.19
CA ASP A 114 -4.60 5.84 -0.74
C ASP A 114 -5.29 4.48 -0.95
N GLN A 115 -5.97 3.98 0.08
CA GLN A 115 -6.64 2.68 0.02
C GLN A 115 -8.15 2.79 -0.16
N SER A 116 -8.76 3.82 0.43
CA SER A 116 -10.20 4.05 0.37
C SER A 116 -10.51 5.54 0.30
N VAL A 117 -11.54 5.92 -0.43
CA VAL A 117 -12.11 7.27 -0.43
C VAL A 117 -13.43 7.25 0.33
N ILE A 118 -13.50 8.04 1.38
CA ILE A 118 -14.64 8.15 2.28
C ILE A 118 -15.26 9.52 2.11
N PHE A 119 -16.49 9.56 1.62
CA PHE A 119 -17.24 10.80 1.42
C PHE A 119 -18.24 11.02 2.56
N ASP A 120 -18.41 12.27 3.01
CA ASP A 120 -19.39 12.64 4.03
C ASP A 120 -20.77 13.04 3.47
N ASP A 121 -20.93 12.89 2.15
CA ASP A 121 -22.17 13.23 1.45
C ASP A 121 -22.33 12.32 0.21
N PRO A 122 -23.50 11.64 0.06
CA PRO A 122 -23.76 10.75 -1.07
C PRO A 122 -23.77 11.44 -2.46
N GLU A 123 -24.19 12.70 -2.55
CA GLU A 123 -24.20 13.42 -3.83
C GLU A 123 -22.77 13.82 -4.24
N ILE A 124 -21.94 14.21 -3.30
CA ILE A 124 -20.51 14.44 -3.53
C ILE A 124 -19.82 13.15 -3.92
N CYS A 125 -20.15 12.02 -3.29
CA CYS A 125 -19.65 10.71 -3.68
C CYS A 125 -20.00 10.38 -5.14
N LYS A 126 -21.24 10.54 -5.53
CA LYS A 126 -21.71 10.28 -6.90
C LYS A 126 -20.94 11.14 -7.93
N GLN A 127 -20.74 12.42 -7.63
CA GLN A 127 -19.93 13.31 -8.47
C GLN A 127 -18.46 12.88 -8.50
N GLY A 128 -17.88 12.51 -7.34
CA GLY A 128 -16.51 12.04 -7.22
C GLY A 128 -16.26 10.75 -8.00
N VAL A 129 -17.15 9.77 -7.87
CA VAL A 129 -17.10 8.50 -8.64
C VAL A 129 -17.17 8.78 -10.14
N LYS A 130 -18.10 9.65 -10.58
CA LYS A 130 -18.16 10.05 -11.99
C LYS A 130 -16.84 10.67 -12.46
N MET A 131 -16.25 11.56 -11.67
CA MET A 131 -14.97 12.19 -12.00
C MET A 131 -13.81 11.17 -12.03
N LEU A 132 -13.80 10.19 -11.14
CA LEU A 132 -12.81 9.09 -11.15
C LEU A 132 -12.91 8.30 -12.45
N VAL A 133 -14.13 7.92 -12.84
CA VAL A 133 -14.38 7.17 -14.09
C VAL A 133 -14.00 8.01 -15.33
N ASP A 134 -14.40 9.27 -15.40
CA ASP A 134 -14.05 10.17 -16.49
C ASP A 134 -12.53 10.36 -16.65
N ARG A 135 -11.73 10.02 -15.61
CA ARG A 135 -10.27 10.15 -15.58
C ARG A 135 -9.52 8.82 -15.65
N GLY A 136 -10.23 7.73 -15.96
CA GLY A 136 -9.65 6.42 -16.23
C GLY A 136 -9.78 5.40 -15.10
N ALA A 137 -10.62 5.63 -14.09
CA ALA A 137 -10.97 4.55 -13.17
C ALA A 137 -12.01 3.62 -13.80
N TYR A 138 -11.80 2.32 -13.70
CA TYR A 138 -12.79 1.31 -14.08
C TYR A 138 -13.67 0.96 -12.88
N LEU A 139 -14.96 1.27 -12.96
CA LEU A 139 -15.93 0.96 -11.91
C LEU A 139 -16.32 -0.52 -11.95
N VAL A 140 -15.92 -1.23 -10.92
CA VAL A 140 -16.14 -2.67 -10.76
C VAL A 140 -17.59 -2.95 -10.36
N ASN A 141 -18.25 -3.89 -11.02
CA ASN A 141 -19.57 -4.37 -10.64
C ASN A 141 -19.50 -5.46 -9.55
N ASN A 142 -20.64 -5.90 -9.04
CA ASN A 142 -20.70 -6.86 -7.93
C ASN A 142 -20.12 -8.24 -8.28
N GLU A 143 -20.29 -8.71 -9.50
CA GLU A 143 -19.73 -10.00 -9.94
C GLU A 143 -18.20 -9.91 -10.04
N GLU A 144 -17.70 -8.84 -10.64
CA GLU A 144 -16.27 -8.55 -10.73
C GLU A 144 -15.63 -8.33 -9.37
N LYS A 145 -16.33 -7.64 -8.43
CA LYS A 145 -15.89 -7.49 -7.03
C LYS A 145 -15.67 -8.84 -6.37
N ALA A 146 -16.59 -9.78 -6.53
CA ALA A 146 -16.45 -11.13 -5.95
C ALA A 146 -15.26 -11.89 -6.56
N LYS A 147 -15.05 -11.78 -7.87
CA LYS A 147 -13.90 -12.38 -8.57
C LYS A 147 -12.56 -11.77 -8.11
N LEU A 148 -12.51 -10.45 -7.93
CA LEU A 148 -11.34 -9.76 -7.40
C LEU A 148 -11.04 -10.19 -5.96
N GLU A 149 -12.04 -10.25 -5.10
CA GLU A 149 -11.87 -10.64 -3.71
C GLU A 149 -11.22 -12.02 -3.57
N ALA A 150 -11.61 -12.96 -4.43
CA ALA A 150 -11.08 -14.33 -4.42
C ALA A 150 -9.57 -14.42 -4.69
N ILE A 151 -9.00 -13.47 -5.44
CA ILE A 151 -7.57 -13.48 -5.80
C ILE A 151 -6.72 -12.46 -5.04
N MET A 152 -7.36 -11.41 -4.51
CA MET A 152 -6.64 -10.26 -3.95
C MET A 152 -6.21 -10.44 -2.51
N PHE A 153 -6.86 -11.33 -1.74
CA PHE A 153 -6.64 -11.42 -0.31
C PHE A 153 -6.35 -12.86 0.13
N ASP A 154 -5.32 -13.02 0.94
CA ASP A 154 -5.07 -14.22 1.74
C ASP A 154 -5.79 -14.04 3.07
N LYS A 155 -7.02 -14.53 3.13
CA LYS A 155 -7.90 -14.34 4.30
C LYS A 155 -7.41 -15.06 5.56
N GLU A 156 -6.63 -16.14 5.40
CA GLU A 156 -6.03 -16.86 6.53
C GLU A 156 -4.92 -16.03 7.18
N LYS A 157 -4.14 -15.31 6.37
CA LYS A 157 -3.05 -14.46 6.86
C LYS A 157 -3.46 -13.02 7.12
N GLY A 158 -4.65 -12.61 6.69
CA GLY A 158 -5.14 -11.24 6.84
C GLY A 158 -4.35 -10.20 6.04
N ILE A 159 -3.84 -10.56 4.87
CA ILE A 159 -2.99 -9.69 4.04
C ILE A 159 -3.41 -9.70 2.56
N ALA A 160 -2.99 -8.68 1.83
CA ALA A 160 -3.08 -8.70 0.38
C ALA A 160 -2.24 -9.86 -0.22
N SER A 161 -2.77 -10.51 -1.25
CA SER A 161 -2.06 -11.58 -1.95
C SER A 161 -0.78 -11.05 -2.61
N PRO A 162 0.39 -11.66 -2.36
CA PRO A 162 1.62 -11.25 -3.01
C PRO A 162 1.59 -11.34 -4.55
N ALA A 163 0.60 -12.07 -5.10
CA ALA A 163 0.47 -12.26 -6.53
C ALA A 163 -0.01 -11.00 -7.26
N ILE A 164 -0.72 -10.09 -6.58
CA ILE A 164 -1.28 -8.87 -7.20
C ILE A 164 -0.45 -7.62 -6.94
N VAL A 165 0.49 -7.68 -6.00
CA VAL A 165 1.30 -6.50 -5.61
C VAL A 165 2.04 -5.93 -6.81
N GLY A 166 1.86 -4.63 -7.06
CA GLY A 166 2.52 -3.88 -8.13
C GLY A 166 2.08 -4.22 -9.55
N LYS A 167 1.06 -5.07 -9.73
CA LYS A 167 0.51 -5.37 -11.06
C LYS A 167 -0.39 -4.23 -11.56
N SER A 168 -0.43 -4.08 -12.89
CA SER A 168 -1.35 -3.15 -13.53
C SER A 168 -2.82 -3.56 -13.31
N PRO A 169 -3.77 -2.62 -13.40
CA PRO A 169 -5.20 -2.95 -13.26
C PRO A 169 -5.67 -3.99 -14.29
N GLN A 170 -5.14 -3.96 -15.53
CA GLN A 170 -5.44 -4.94 -16.58
C GLN A 170 -4.96 -6.34 -16.18
N ALA A 171 -3.76 -6.45 -15.63
CA ALA A 171 -3.22 -7.73 -15.19
C ALA A 171 -4.04 -8.32 -14.04
N ILE A 172 -4.48 -7.48 -13.09
CA ILE A 172 -5.32 -7.91 -11.96
C ILE A 172 -6.70 -8.36 -12.46
N ALA A 173 -7.36 -7.58 -13.33
CA ALA A 173 -8.65 -7.94 -13.91
C ALA A 173 -8.58 -9.26 -14.67
N LYS A 174 -7.55 -9.45 -15.50
CA LYS A 174 -7.31 -10.71 -16.23
C LYS A 174 -7.11 -11.90 -15.30
N MET A 175 -6.36 -11.72 -14.19
CA MET A 175 -6.19 -12.76 -13.17
C MET A 175 -7.51 -13.11 -12.47
N ALA A 176 -8.41 -12.14 -12.32
CA ALA A 176 -9.75 -12.32 -11.76
C ALA A 176 -10.76 -12.88 -12.78
N GLY A 177 -10.38 -13.02 -14.05
CA GLY A 177 -11.23 -13.61 -15.09
C GLY A 177 -12.23 -12.63 -15.71
N PHE A 178 -11.85 -11.34 -15.83
CA PHE A 178 -12.59 -10.34 -16.61
C PHE A 178 -11.63 -9.37 -17.31
N GLU A 179 -12.17 -8.61 -18.28
CA GLU A 179 -11.40 -7.65 -19.07
C GLU A 179 -11.86 -6.23 -18.78
N ILE A 180 -10.93 -5.29 -18.88
CA ILE A 180 -11.16 -3.85 -18.71
C ILE A 180 -10.48 -3.09 -19.85
N PRO A 181 -10.83 -1.81 -20.10
CA PRO A 181 -10.16 -0.99 -21.10
C PRO A 181 -8.65 -0.92 -20.89
N GLU A 182 -7.88 -0.89 -21.98
CA GLU A 182 -6.42 -0.84 -21.94
C GLU A 182 -5.88 0.45 -21.27
N ASP A 183 -6.63 1.55 -21.36
CA ASP A 183 -6.31 2.84 -20.76
C ASP A 183 -6.81 3.00 -19.32
N ALA A 184 -7.45 1.98 -18.74
CA ALA A 184 -7.88 2.00 -17.35
C ALA A 184 -6.66 2.11 -16.41
N LYS A 185 -6.69 3.09 -15.51
CA LYS A 185 -5.57 3.43 -14.61
C LYS A 185 -5.67 2.75 -13.26
N LEU A 186 -6.88 2.49 -12.80
CA LEU A 186 -7.17 1.82 -11.53
C LEU A 186 -8.53 1.13 -11.56
N LEU A 187 -8.73 0.17 -10.65
CA LEU A 187 -10.02 -0.47 -10.37
C LEU A 187 -10.69 0.25 -9.20
N LEU A 188 -11.91 0.72 -9.39
CA LEU A 188 -12.70 1.43 -8.39
C LEU A 188 -13.78 0.50 -7.85
N VAL A 189 -13.73 0.18 -6.56
CA VAL A 189 -14.56 -0.84 -5.92
C VAL A 189 -15.51 -0.20 -4.91
N PRO A 190 -16.83 -0.40 -5.03
CA PRO A 190 -17.77 0.06 -3.99
C PRO A 190 -17.59 -0.77 -2.72
N LEU A 191 -17.41 -0.08 -1.58
CA LEU A 191 -17.35 -0.70 -0.27
C LEU A 191 -18.75 -0.77 0.36
N THR A 192 -18.97 -1.79 1.19
CA THR A 192 -20.18 -1.94 1.99
C THR A 192 -19.97 -1.45 3.43
N SER A 193 -18.73 -1.48 3.90
CA SER A 193 -18.30 -0.99 5.20
C SER A 193 -16.83 -0.61 5.18
N ILE A 194 -16.36 0.06 6.22
CA ILE A 194 -14.94 0.25 6.51
C ILE A 194 -14.59 -0.61 7.73
N GLY A 195 -13.48 -1.31 7.66
CA GLY A 195 -13.00 -2.18 8.73
C GLY A 195 -12.91 -3.65 8.33
N PRO A 196 -12.85 -4.57 9.30
CA PRO A 196 -12.48 -5.97 9.04
C PRO A 196 -13.50 -6.76 8.20
N GLU A 197 -14.72 -6.29 8.04
CA GLU A 197 -15.79 -7.00 7.34
C GLU A 197 -15.72 -6.85 5.81
N ASP A 198 -15.21 -5.72 5.28
CA ASP A 198 -15.00 -5.51 3.85
C ASP A 198 -13.51 -5.52 3.52
N TRP A 199 -13.03 -6.59 2.93
CA TRP A 199 -11.62 -6.78 2.57
C TRP A 199 -11.06 -5.68 1.67
N PHE A 200 -11.89 -5.05 0.85
CA PHE A 200 -11.43 -3.94 0.01
C PHE A 200 -11.18 -2.64 0.77
N SER A 201 -11.51 -2.57 2.06
CA SER A 201 -11.08 -1.48 2.94
C SER A 201 -9.67 -1.66 3.50
N HIS A 202 -9.05 -2.84 3.36
CA HIS A 202 -7.69 -3.14 3.82
C HIS A 202 -6.61 -2.65 2.83
N GLU A 203 -5.35 -2.70 3.25
CA GLU A 203 -4.20 -2.42 2.39
C GLU A 203 -4.16 -3.39 1.20
N LYS A 204 -3.96 -2.86 -0.01
CA LYS A 204 -4.04 -3.64 -1.25
C LYS A 204 -2.74 -3.67 -2.06
N LEU A 205 -1.81 -2.74 -1.84
CA LEU A 205 -0.53 -2.62 -2.55
C LEU A 205 -0.65 -2.77 -4.08
N SER A 206 -1.71 -2.21 -4.64
CA SER A 206 -2.13 -2.37 -6.04
C SER A 206 -3.04 -1.22 -6.47
N PRO A 207 -3.25 -0.98 -7.78
CA PRO A 207 -4.12 0.08 -8.27
C PRO A 207 -5.62 -0.27 -8.12
N VAL A 208 -6.01 -0.67 -6.92
CA VAL A 208 -7.40 -0.97 -6.53
C VAL A 208 -7.81 -0.04 -5.40
N LEU A 209 -8.82 0.79 -5.63
CA LEU A 209 -9.29 1.82 -4.75
C LEU A 209 -10.70 1.52 -4.26
N GLY A 210 -10.91 1.48 -2.95
CA GLY A 210 -12.25 1.42 -2.36
C GLY A 210 -12.92 2.79 -2.33
N TYR A 211 -14.25 2.84 -2.34
CA TYR A 211 -14.99 4.07 -2.04
C TYR A 211 -16.29 3.79 -1.32
N ILE A 212 -16.69 4.73 -0.47
CA ILE A 212 -17.94 4.67 0.32
C ILE A 212 -18.43 6.07 0.64
N ALA A 213 -19.75 6.21 0.84
CA ALA A 213 -20.35 7.45 1.31
C ALA A 213 -21.10 7.25 2.61
N PHE A 214 -21.08 8.28 3.44
CA PHE A 214 -21.86 8.41 4.66
C PHE A 214 -22.80 9.63 4.56
N ASN A 215 -23.83 9.66 5.41
CA ASN A 215 -24.80 10.76 5.43
C ASN A 215 -24.38 11.91 6.37
N SER A 216 -23.31 11.73 7.13
CA SER A 216 -22.79 12.74 8.04
C SER A 216 -21.26 12.74 8.07
N THR A 217 -20.69 13.90 8.38
CA THR A 217 -19.25 14.08 8.58
C THR A 217 -18.75 13.24 9.76
N ASP A 218 -19.52 13.15 10.85
CA ASP A 218 -19.11 12.40 12.04
C ASP A 218 -19.00 10.90 11.76
N ASP A 219 -19.98 10.31 11.05
CA ASP A 219 -19.95 8.89 10.66
C ASP A 219 -18.76 8.61 9.72
N ALA A 220 -18.51 9.49 8.76
CA ALA A 220 -17.39 9.37 7.84
C ALA A 220 -16.03 9.44 8.56
N ILE A 221 -15.90 10.32 9.56
CA ILE A 221 -14.69 10.41 10.40
C ILE A 221 -14.54 9.16 11.26
N GLN A 222 -15.61 8.64 11.86
CA GLN A 222 -15.52 7.39 12.64
C GLN A 222 -15.14 6.20 11.76
N ALA A 223 -15.70 6.12 10.56
CA ALA A 223 -15.30 5.10 9.58
C ALA A 223 -13.79 5.22 9.24
N ALA A 224 -13.29 6.42 8.95
CA ALA A 224 -11.87 6.64 8.68
C ALA A 224 -10.95 6.23 9.84
N LYS A 225 -11.40 6.36 11.09
CA LYS A 225 -10.66 5.91 12.27
C LYS A 225 -10.67 4.40 12.46
N SER A 226 -11.65 3.70 11.89
CA SER A 226 -11.80 2.25 12.00
C SER A 226 -11.08 1.48 10.88
N GLN A 227 -10.59 2.19 9.86
CA GLN A 227 -9.78 1.63 8.79
C GLN A 227 -8.37 1.33 9.26
#